data_4e61d7968192bad276d06e084d008165
#
_entry.id   4e61d7968192bad276d06e084d008165
#
_cell.length_a   1.000
_cell.length_b   1.000
_cell.length_c   1.000
_cell.angle_alpha   90.00
_cell.angle_beta   90.00
_cell.angle_gamma   90.00
#
_symmetry.space_group_name_H-M   'P 1'
#
loop_
_entity.id
_entity.type
_entity.pdbx_description
1 polymer ?
#
loop_
_entity_poly.entity_id
_entity_poly.type
_entity_poly.pdbx_seq_one_letter_code
_entity_poly.pdbx_strand_id
1 'polypeptide(L)'
;MISPLVVIQAFAPLLGTDKKRQGPAGRIVNISSTGAKVAIPLIGAYSSSKAGLEGMSDALRRELMLFGIDVVIIEPGTVNTAMYDKGENEDLSEFKQTEYWDAVQKFQKFIVNEAHTNGLSPERLGEAVHVALSTAKPKARYAVIPQRFKNWTLPRLLPARMLDAQLAKLLGLTKP
;
A
#
# COMPACT_ATOMS: atom_id res chain seq x y z
N MET A 1 8.04 -8.27 4.43
CA MET A 1 9.09 -7.64 3.59
C MET A 1 10.02 -8.66 2.93
N ILE A 2 10.46 -9.70 3.60
CA ILE A 2 11.37 -10.73 3.04
C ILE A 2 10.72 -11.49 1.88
N SER A 3 9.45 -11.91 2.00
CA SER A 3 8.77 -12.74 1.00
C SER A 3 8.77 -12.15 -0.42
N PRO A 4 8.42 -10.87 -0.66
CA PRO A 4 8.52 -10.30 -2.01
C PRO A 4 9.93 -10.34 -2.58
N LEU A 5 10.96 -10.11 -1.77
CA LEU A 5 12.34 -10.18 -2.23
C LEU A 5 12.73 -11.58 -2.67
N VAL A 6 12.39 -12.60 -1.87
CA VAL A 6 12.66 -14.01 -2.21
C VAL A 6 11.97 -14.40 -3.51
N VAL A 7 10.70 -14.00 -3.69
CA VAL A 7 9.97 -14.26 -4.94
C VAL A 7 10.65 -13.56 -6.12
N ILE A 8 11.01 -12.29 -5.99
CA ILE A 8 11.70 -11.55 -7.05
C ILE A 8 13.02 -12.22 -7.42
N GLN A 9 13.83 -12.61 -6.44
CA GLN A 9 15.10 -13.31 -6.67
C GLN A 9 14.90 -14.63 -7.40
N ALA A 10 13.90 -15.43 -7.02
CA ALA A 10 13.61 -16.69 -7.67
C ALA A 10 13.17 -16.53 -9.13
N PHE A 11 12.44 -15.46 -9.46
CA PHE A 11 11.95 -15.20 -10.81
C PHE A 11 12.87 -14.32 -11.65
N ALA A 12 13.85 -13.64 -11.09
CA ALA A 12 14.75 -12.73 -11.80
C ALA A 12 15.42 -13.37 -13.05
N PRO A 13 15.90 -14.62 -13.02
CA PRO A 13 16.44 -15.27 -14.22
C PRO A 13 15.43 -15.34 -15.37
N LEU A 14 14.17 -15.64 -15.07
CA LEU A 14 13.08 -15.72 -16.04
C LEU A 14 12.67 -14.33 -16.57
N LEU A 15 12.96 -13.27 -15.84
CA LEU A 15 12.65 -11.89 -16.24
C LEU A 15 13.75 -11.25 -17.08
N GLY A 16 14.95 -11.83 -17.12
CA GLY A 16 16.02 -11.33 -17.98
C GLY A 16 17.39 -11.19 -17.32
N THR A 17 17.57 -11.58 -16.04
CA THR A 17 18.92 -11.56 -15.44
C THR A 17 19.79 -12.72 -15.91
N ASP A 18 19.19 -13.81 -16.42
CA ASP A 18 19.95 -14.87 -17.12
C ASP A 18 20.24 -14.43 -18.55
N LYS A 19 21.53 -14.28 -18.86
CA LYS A 19 22.03 -13.89 -20.19
C LYS A 19 21.69 -14.92 -21.30
N LYS A 20 21.35 -16.16 -20.95
CA LYS A 20 20.94 -17.20 -21.91
C LYS A 20 19.49 -17.08 -22.32
N ARG A 21 18.68 -16.31 -21.56
CA ARG A 21 17.27 -16.09 -21.86
C ARG A 21 17.13 -15.24 -23.13
N GLN A 22 16.25 -15.69 -24.02
CA GLN A 22 15.87 -14.92 -25.21
C GLN A 22 14.52 -14.20 -24.98
N GLY A 23 14.31 -13.13 -25.75
CA GLY A 23 13.10 -12.32 -25.70
C GLY A 23 13.22 -11.05 -24.85
N PRO A 24 12.18 -10.22 -24.82
CA PRO A 24 12.19 -8.92 -24.13
C PRO A 24 12.32 -9.11 -22.62
N ALA A 25 12.91 -8.14 -21.95
CA ALA A 25 12.98 -8.12 -20.50
C ALA A 25 11.57 -8.15 -19.88
N GLY A 26 11.44 -8.81 -18.74
CA GLY A 26 10.20 -8.88 -18.00
C GLY A 26 9.94 -7.63 -17.16
N ARG A 27 8.89 -7.69 -16.33
CA ARG A 27 8.50 -6.58 -15.46
C ARG A 27 8.06 -7.09 -14.10
N ILE A 28 8.37 -6.33 -13.07
CA ILE A 28 7.95 -6.58 -11.69
C ILE A 28 6.93 -5.53 -11.31
N VAL A 29 5.77 -5.95 -10.81
CA VAL A 29 4.74 -5.05 -10.27
C VAL A 29 4.51 -5.38 -8.81
N ASN A 30 4.91 -4.48 -7.93
CA ASN A 30 4.73 -4.62 -6.48
C ASN A 30 3.51 -3.84 -6.01
N ILE A 31 2.61 -4.50 -5.30
CA ILE A 31 1.41 -3.87 -4.72
C ILE A 31 1.75 -3.36 -3.33
N SER A 32 1.90 -2.05 -3.21
CA SER A 32 2.10 -1.33 -1.95
C SER A 32 0.76 -0.88 -1.34
N SER A 33 0.73 0.30 -0.76
CA SER A 33 -0.45 0.94 -0.17
C SER A 33 -0.19 2.42 0.04
N THR A 34 -1.24 3.23 0.12
CA THR A 34 -1.16 4.60 0.66
C THR A 34 -0.59 4.64 2.07
N GLY A 35 -0.82 3.58 2.86
CA GLY A 35 -0.25 3.41 4.20
C GLY A 35 1.28 3.36 4.27
N ALA A 36 1.97 3.17 3.13
CA ALA A 36 3.43 3.29 3.04
C ALA A 36 3.93 4.74 3.19
N LYS A 37 3.09 5.72 2.88
CA LYS A 37 3.43 7.15 2.90
C LYS A 37 2.75 7.92 4.02
N VAL A 38 1.53 7.52 4.36
CA VAL A 38 0.75 8.11 5.45
C VAL A 38 0.45 6.98 6.43
N ALA A 39 1.31 6.83 7.44
CA ALA A 39 1.14 5.83 8.47
C ALA A 39 -0.05 6.20 9.36
N ILE A 40 -1.07 5.34 9.37
CA ILE A 40 -2.23 5.50 10.25
C ILE A 40 -1.91 4.84 11.59
N PRO A 41 -2.29 5.44 12.74
CA PRO A 41 -2.16 4.78 14.05
C PRO A 41 -2.78 3.38 14.08
N LEU A 42 -2.31 2.52 14.95
CA LEU A 42 -2.74 1.14 15.19
C LEU A 42 -2.30 0.12 14.13
N ILE A 43 -1.89 0.54 12.93
CA ILE A 43 -1.37 -0.33 11.86
C ILE A 43 0.09 -0.04 11.49
N GLY A 44 0.90 0.32 12.47
CA GLY A 44 2.32 0.67 12.25
C GLY A 44 3.16 -0.44 11.62
N ALA A 45 2.96 -1.70 12.02
CA ALA A 45 3.63 -2.84 11.42
C ALA A 45 3.29 -3.01 9.93
N TYR A 46 2.01 -2.84 9.55
CA TYR A 46 1.57 -2.83 8.17
C TYR A 46 2.22 -1.69 7.39
N SER A 47 2.13 -0.46 7.89
CA SER A 47 2.72 0.72 7.26
C SER A 47 4.23 0.56 7.04
N SER A 48 4.95 0.06 8.04
CA SER A 48 6.38 -0.23 7.95
C SER A 48 6.68 -1.27 6.89
N SER A 49 5.87 -2.34 6.80
CA SER A 49 6.04 -3.38 5.78
C SER A 49 5.88 -2.84 4.35
N LYS A 50 4.90 -1.96 4.14
CA LYS A 50 4.64 -1.34 2.83
C LYS A 50 5.67 -0.26 2.49
N ALA A 51 6.10 0.55 3.45
CA ALA A 51 7.19 1.52 3.26
C ALA A 51 8.51 0.81 2.89
N GLY A 52 8.83 -0.28 3.59
CA GLY A 52 9.99 -1.10 3.27
C GLY A 52 9.91 -1.74 1.88
N LEU A 53 8.72 -2.22 1.47
CA LEU A 53 8.50 -2.74 0.11
C LEU A 53 8.78 -1.67 -0.95
N GLU A 54 8.37 -0.43 -0.72
CA GLU A 54 8.60 0.67 -1.66
C GLU A 54 10.08 1.04 -1.75
N GLY A 55 10.76 1.16 -0.61
CA GLY A 55 12.21 1.42 -0.58
C GLY A 55 13.01 0.33 -1.32
N MET A 56 12.67 -0.94 -1.06
CA MET A 56 13.25 -2.08 -1.78
C MET A 56 12.94 -2.02 -3.28
N SER A 57 11.72 -1.70 -3.67
CA SER A 57 11.33 -1.61 -5.08
C SER A 57 12.07 -0.48 -5.81
N ASP A 58 12.30 0.65 -5.15
CA ASP A 58 13.08 1.75 -5.73
C ASP A 58 14.56 1.39 -5.93
N ALA A 59 15.16 0.66 -5.00
CA ALA A 59 16.51 0.13 -5.14
C ALA A 59 16.59 -0.86 -6.31
N LEU A 60 15.72 -1.88 -6.30
CA LEU A 60 15.66 -2.89 -7.36
C LEU A 60 15.40 -2.28 -8.74
N ARG A 61 14.55 -1.26 -8.85
CA ARG A 61 14.32 -0.57 -10.12
C ARG A 61 15.59 0.01 -10.71
N ARG A 62 16.46 0.55 -9.88
CA ARG A 62 17.74 1.10 -10.31
C ARG A 62 18.75 0.00 -10.66
N GLU A 63 18.84 -1.02 -9.85
CA GLU A 63 19.74 -2.17 -10.05
C GLU A 63 19.38 -2.95 -11.32
N LEU A 64 18.08 -3.21 -11.52
CA LEU A 64 17.57 -4.01 -12.63
C LEU A 64 17.53 -3.25 -13.97
N MET A 65 17.82 -1.94 -13.99
CA MET A 65 18.05 -1.19 -15.24
C MET A 65 19.15 -1.83 -16.09
N LEU A 66 20.16 -2.47 -15.47
CA LEU A 66 21.20 -3.20 -16.15
C LEU A 66 20.68 -4.31 -17.07
N PHE A 67 19.52 -4.86 -16.74
CA PHE A 67 18.87 -5.96 -17.46
C PHE A 67 17.63 -5.52 -18.27
N GLY A 68 17.32 -4.22 -18.25
CA GLY A 68 16.12 -3.69 -18.90
C GLY A 68 14.81 -4.08 -18.20
N ILE A 69 14.88 -4.57 -16.97
CA ILE A 69 13.70 -5.00 -16.21
C ILE A 69 13.08 -3.80 -15.48
N ASP A 70 11.83 -3.51 -15.78
CA ASP A 70 11.06 -2.49 -15.07
C ASP A 70 10.58 -2.99 -13.71
N VAL A 71 10.65 -2.15 -12.68
CA VAL A 71 10.01 -2.36 -11.38
C VAL A 71 9.01 -1.24 -11.13
N VAL A 72 7.75 -1.61 -11.06
CA VAL A 72 6.61 -0.69 -10.91
C VAL A 72 5.95 -0.90 -9.54
N ILE A 73 5.56 0.19 -8.90
CA ILE A 73 4.83 0.17 -7.64
C ILE A 73 3.39 0.62 -7.89
N ILE A 74 2.42 -0.17 -7.46
CA ILE A 74 1.02 0.23 -7.37
C ILE A 74 0.75 0.64 -5.92
N GLU A 75 0.19 1.83 -5.72
CA GLU A 75 -0.14 2.40 -4.40
C GLU A 75 -1.67 2.53 -4.30
N PRO A 76 -2.40 1.46 -3.94
CA PRO A 76 -3.84 1.56 -3.78
C PRO A 76 -4.22 2.29 -2.49
N GLY A 77 -5.34 3.03 -2.55
CA GLY A 77 -6.10 3.36 -1.37
C GLY A 77 -6.87 2.16 -0.82
N THR A 78 -7.91 2.40 -0.04
CA THR A 78 -8.80 1.33 0.43
C THR A 78 -9.50 0.69 -0.78
N VAL A 79 -9.49 -0.65 -0.83
CA VAL A 79 -10.14 -1.44 -1.89
C VAL A 79 -11.27 -2.23 -1.26
N ASN A 80 -12.49 -2.07 -1.74
CA ASN A 80 -13.66 -2.77 -1.21
C ASN A 80 -13.57 -4.27 -1.51
N THR A 81 -13.33 -5.07 -0.50
CA THR A 81 -13.15 -6.52 -0.58
C THR A 81 -13.76 -7.19 0.65
N ALA A 82 -14.08 -8.46 0.55
CA ALA A 82 -14.60 -9.28 1.64
C ALA A 82 -13.69 -9.34 2.90
N MET A 83 -12.46 -8.83 2.81
CA MET A 83 -11.58 -8.69 3.97
C MET A 83 -12.17 -7.71 5.01
N TYR A 84 -12.82 -6.65 4.56
CA TYR A 84 -13.44 -5.66 5.45
C TYR A 84 -14.71 -6.17 6.11
N ASP A 85 -15.48 -7.03 5.44
CA ASP A 85 -16.63 -7.71 6.04
C ASP A 85 -16.22 -8.62 7.21
N LYS A 86 -15.06 -9.29 7.07
CA LYS A 86 -14.47 -10.07 8.16
C LYS A 86 -13.96 -9.17 9.28
N GLY A 87 -13.31 -8.06 8.94
CA GLY A 87 -12.79 -7.09 9.91
C GLY A 87 -13.89 -6.41 10.73
N GLU A 88 -15.12 -6.28 10.22
CA GLU A 88 -16.27 -5.75 10.97
C GLU A 88 -16.63 -6.65 12.16
N ASN A 89 -16.45 -7.96 12.00
CA ASN A 89 -16.81 -8.97 13.00
C ASN A 89 -15.58 -9.49 13.78
N GLU A 90 -14.43 -8.85 13.68
CA GLU A 90 -13.22 -9.24 14.38
C GLU A 90 -13.38 -9.01 15.90
N ASP A 91 -13.01 -10.02 16.69
CA ASP A 91 -13.01 -9.90 18.14
C ASP A 91 -11.85 -9.03 18.62
N LEU A 92 -12.19 -7.86 19.13
CA LEU A 92 -11.26 -6.90 19.70
C LEU A 92 -11.16 -6.98 21.22
N SER A 93 -11.70 -8.05 21.84
CA SER A 93 -11.80 -8.17 23.30
C SER A 93 -10.45 -8.08 24.04
N GLU A 94 -9.35 -8.45 23.39
CA GLU A 94 -7.99 -8.34 23.92
C GLU A 94 -7.57 -6.90 24.23
N PHE A 95 -8.18 -5.92 23.56
CA PHE A 95 -7.86 -4.49 23.75
C PHE A 95 -8.72 -3.82 24.82
N LYS A 96 -9.77 -4.48 25.36
CA LYS A 96 -10.73 -3.87 26.30
C LYS A 96 -10.13 -3.27 27.56
N GLN A 97 -9.01 -3.82 28.02
CA GLN A 97 -8.34 -3.36 29.24
C GLN A 97 -7.17 -2.39 28.94
N THR A 98 -7.03 -1.96 27.69
CA THR A 98 -5.99 -1.02 27.28
C THR A 98 -6.55 0.39 27.14
N GLU A 99 -5.69 1.39 27.27
CA GLU A 99 -6.04 2.79 27.00
C GLU A 99 -6.39 3.05 25.52
N TYR A 100 -6.13 2.08 24.65
CA TYR A 100 -6.42 2.14 23.21
C TYR A 100 -7.81 1.63 22.84
N TRP A 101 -8.61 1.13 23.78
CA TRP A 101 -9.90 0.50 23.48
C TRP A 101 -10.80 1.35 22.58
N ASP A 102 -11.03 2.61 22.97
CA ASP A 102 -11.88 3.52 22.20
C ASP A 102 -11.30 3.82 20.81
N ALA A 103 -9.98 3.95 20.72
CA ALA A 103 -9.28 4.22 19.46
C ALA A 103 -9.36 3.02 18.51
N VAL A 104 -9.24 1.81 19.02
CA VAL A 104 -9.35 0.56 18.23
C VAL A 104 -10.75 0.40 17.67
N GLN A 105 -11.79 0.64 18.46
CA GLN A 105 -13.17 0.60 17.99
C GLN A 105 -13.47 1.67 16.93
N LYS A 106 -12.97 2.89 17.13
CA LYS A 106 -13.12 3.97 16.13
C LYS A 106 -12.39 3.63 14.84
N PHE A 107 -11.19 3.06 14.95
CA PHE A 107 -10.41 2.64 13.79
C PHE A 107 -11.14 1.55 12.99
N GLN A 108 -11.64 0.49 13.65
CA GLN A 108 -12.41 -0.59 13.01
C GLN A 108 -13.60 -0.02 12.23
N LYS A 109 -14.43 0.81 12.89
CA LYS A 109 -15.57 1.46 12.24
C LYS A 109 -15.17 2.37 11.08
N PHE A 110 -14.10 3.15 11.27
CA PHE A 110 -13.60 4.04 10.24
C PHE A 110 -13.14 3.28 8.99
N ILE A 111 -12.32 2.23 9.16
CA ILE A 111 -11.73 1.53 8.02
C ILE A 111 -12.76 0.70 7.25
N VAL A 112 -13.72 0.09 7.95
CA VAL A 112 -14.83 -0.66 7.33
C VAL A 112 -15.75 0.29 6.57
N ASN A 113 -16.17 1.38 7.20
CA ASN A 113 -17.02 2.38 6.53
C ASN A 113 -16.32 3.00 5.33
N GLU A 114 -15.04 3.33 5.42
CA GLU A 114 -14.26 3.87 4.30
C GLU A 114 -14.18 2.86 3.15
N ALA A 115 -14.05 1.57 3.44
CA ALA A 115 -14.02 0.52 2.43
C ALA A 115 -15.36 0.43 1.67
N HIS A 116 -16.48 0.45 2.39
CA HIS A 116 -17.80 0.29 1.79
C HIS A 116 -18.29 1.55 1.05
N THR A 117 -17.94 2.75 1.56
CA THR A 117 -18.45 4.01 0.99
C THR A 117 -17.56 4.62 -0.08
N ASN A 118 -16.25 4.55 0.11
CA ASN A 118 -15.25 5.21 -0.73
C ASN A 118 -14.21 4.24 -1.32
N GLY A 119 -14.31 2.95 -0.99
CA GLY A 119 -13.37 1.94 -1.45
C GLY A 119 -13.37 1.80 -2.98
N LEU A 120 -12.19 1.59 -3.53
CA LEU A 120 -12.04 1.22 -4.95
C LEU A 120 -12.63 -0.17 -5.20
N SER A 121 -13.19 -0.40 -6.36
CA SER A 121 -13.50 -1.77 -6.77
C SER A 121 -12.20 -2.53 -7.09
N PRO A 122 -12.17 -3.87 -6.87
CA PRO A 122 -11.03 -4.71 -7.24
C PRO A 122 -10.66 -4.60 -8.72
N GLU A 123 -11.67 -4.43 -9.60
CA GLU A 123 -11.50 -4.29 -11.05
C GLU A 123 -10.68 -3.04 -11.39
N ARG A 124 -10.95 -1.93 -10.69
CA ARG A 124 -10.21 -0.69 -10.89
C ARG A 124 -8.73 -0.83 -10.52
N LEU A 125 -8.43 -1.64 -9.51
CA LEU A 125 -7.04 -1.97 -9.18
C LEU A 125 -6.43 -2.89 -10.24
N GLY A 126 -7.19 -3.89 -10.71
CA GLY A 126 -6.81 -4.79 -11.79
C GLY A 126 -6.46 -4.05 -13.08
N GLU A 127 -7.26 -3.04 -13.47
CA GLU A 127 -6.96 -2.17 -14.61
C GLU A 127 -5.61 -1.47 -14.47
N ALA A 128 -5.30 -0.93 -13.28
CA ALA A 128 -4.03 -0.26 -13.05
C ALA A 128 -2.84 -1.23 -13.15
N VAL A 129 -2.99 -2.47 -12.66
CA VAL A 129 -1.99 -3.53 -12.81
C VAL A 129 -1.83 -3.91 -14.29
N HIS A 130 -2.94 -4.07 -15.02
CA HIS A 130 -2.90 -4.35 -16.45
C HIS A 130 -2.17 -3.25 -17.23
N VAL A 131 -2.48 -1.98 -16.97
CA VAL A 131 -1.79 -0.84 -17.59
C VAL A 131 -0.30 -0.86 -17.24
N ALA A 132 0.05 -1.12 -15.99
CA ALA A 132 1.44 -1.20 -15.55
C ALA A 132 2.21 -2.32 -16.28
N LEU A 133 1.56 -3.43 -16.57
CA LEU A 133 2.16 -4.58 -17.28
C LEU A 133 2.23 -4.40 -18.79
N SER A 134 1.22 -3.79 -19.42
CA SER A 134 1.08 -3.71 -20.89
C SER A 134 1.69 -2.46 -21.51
N THR A 135 1.85 -1.37 -20.76
CA THR A 135 2.39 -0.10 -21.30
C THR A 135 3.87 -0.24 -21.66
N ALA A 136 4.26 0.20 -22.85
CA ALA A 136 5.66 0.08 -23.31
C ALA A 136 6.65 0.83 -22.39
N LYS A 137 6.26 1.99 -21.87
CA LYS A 137 7.06 2.80 -20.92
C LYS A 137 6.21 3.09 -19.68
N PRO A 138 6.16 2.19 -18.70
CA PRO A 138 5.34 2.38 -17.52
C PRO A 138 5.89 3.49 -16.63
N LYS A 139 5.00 4.11 -15.87
CA LYS A 139 5.41 4.96 -14.75
C LYS A 139 6.02 4.09 -13.65
N ALA A 140 6.98 4.62 -12.92
CA ALA A 140 7.54 3.91 -11.76
C ALA A 140 6.50 3.68 -10.64
N ARG A 141 5.44 4.52 -10.57
CA ARG A 141 4.39 4.46 -9.53
C ARG A 141 3.02 4.80 -10.11
N TYR A 142 2.02 4.06 -9.66
CA TYR A 142 0.61 4.28 -9.95
C TYR A 142 -0.16 4.39 -8.63
N ALA A 143 -0.51 5.62 -8.25
CA ALA A 143 -1.39 5.86 -7.11
C ALA A 143 -2.85 5.73 -7.55
N VAL A 144 -3.51 4.66 -7.11
CA VAL A 144 -4.90 4.32 -7.44
C VAL A 144 -5.76 4.65 -6.22
N ILE A 145 -6.28 5.88 -6.17
CA ILE A 145 -6.89 6.44 -4.96
C ILE A 145 -8.11 7.26 -5.33
N PRO A 146 -9.27 7.01 -4.70
CA PRO A 146 -10.44 7.88 -4.83
C PRO A 146 -10.14 9.27 -4.30
N GLN A 147 -10.70 10.30 -4.93
CA GLN A 147 -10.51 11.69 -4.49
C GLN A 147 -9.02 12.01 -4.22
N ARG A 148 -8.15 11.68 -5.16
CA ARG A 148 -6.69 11.69 -5.02
C ARG A 148 -6.13 12.95 -4.37
N PHE A 149 -6.69 14.13 -4.64
CA PHE A 149 -6.20 15.37 -4.01
C PHE A 149 -6.39 15.34 -2.49
N LYS A 150 -7.61 15.00 -2.03
CA LYS A 150 -7.96 14.96 -0.61
C LYS A 150 -7.28 13.82 0.14
N ASN A 151 -7.28 12.61 -0.44
CA ASN A 151 -6.88 11.41 0.28
C ASN A 151 -5.40 11.04 0.08
N TRP A 152 -4.67 11.75 -0.79
CA TRP A 152 -3.29 11.45 -1.08
C TRP A 152 -2.39 12.67 -1.12
N THR A 153 -2.74 13.67 -1.94
CA THR A 153 -1.86 14.82 -2.15
C THR A 153 -1.82 15.70 -0.91
N LEU A 154 -2.97 16.06 -0.38
CA LEU A 154 -3.08 16.96 0.77
C LEU A 154 -2.43 16.39 2.04
N PRO A 155 -2.69 15.13 2.49
CA PRO A 155 -2.04 14.59 3.68
C PRO A 155 -0.51 14.59 3.62
N ARG A 156 0.05 14.38 2.44
CA ARG A 156 1.50 14.35 2.23
C ARG A 156 2.17 15.72 2.20
N LEU A 157 1.39 16.77 1.98
CA LEU A 157 1.87 18.16 1.99
C LEU A 157 1.74 18.80 3.37
N LEU A 158 0.94 18.22 4.26
CA LEU A 158 0.76 18.75 5.61
C LEU A 158 2.05 18.58 6.43
N PRO A 159 2.40 19.58 7.26
CA PRO A 159 3.40 19.38 8.30
C PRO A 159 3.01 18.22 9.21
N ALA A 160 3.99 17.38 9.62
CA ALA A 160 3.74 16.16 10.39
C ALA A 160 2.82 16.39 11.61
N ARG A 161 3.06 17.46 12.39
CA ARG A 161 2.24 17.78 13.57
C ARG A 161 0.77 18.11 13.26
N MET A 162 0.50 18.67 12.08
CA MET A 162 -0.88 18.91 11.65
C MET A 162 -1.58 17.60 11.27
N LEU A 163 -0.88 16.71 10.58
CA LEU A 163 -1.39 15.39 10.27
C LEU A 163 -1.60 14.57 11.54
N ASP A 164 -0.64 14.60 12.48
CA ASP A 164 -0.75 13.95 13.79
C ASP A 164 -2.03 14.40 14.52
N ALA A 165 -2.28 15.71 14.58
CA ALA A 165 -3.47 16.26 15.26
C ALA A 165 -4.78 15.82 14.59
N GLN A 166 -4.81 15.76 13.24
CA GLN A 166 -5.99 15.28 12.51
C GLN A 166 -6.27 13.81 12.76
N LEU A 167 -5.24 12.95 12.69
CA LEU A 167 -5.38 11.52 12.94
C LEU A 167 -5.72 11.22 14.40
N ALA A 168 -5.10 11.94 15.34
CA ALA A 168 -5.41 11.82 16.76
C ALA A 168 -6.88 12.19 17.05
N LYS A 169 -7.38 13.28 16.46
CA LYS A 169 -8.79 13.67 16.60
C LYS A 169 -9.74 12.63 15.99
N LEU A 170 -9.41 12.10 14.81
CA LEU A 170 -10.22 11.10 14.12
C LEU A 170 -10.40 9.84 14.95
N LEU A 171 -9.32 9.38 15.59
CA LEU A 171 -9.30 8.12 16.34
C LEU A 171 -9.49 8.31 17.87
N GLY A 172 -9.60 9.55 18.34
CA GLY A 172 -9.75 9.80 19.77
C GLY A 172 -8.46 9.59 20.58
N LEU A 173 -7.30 9.74 19.97
CA LEU A 173 -5.97 9.62 20.59
C LEU A 173 -5.50 10.94 21.24
N THR A 174 -6.43 11.80 21.62
CA THR A 174 -6.16 13.07 22.34
C THR A 174 -6.30 12.87 23.83
N LYS A 175 -5.41 13.46 24.62
CA LYS A 175 -5.61 13.50 26.08
C LYS A 175 -6.94 14.21 26.39
N PRO A 176 -7.67 13.76 27.41
CA PRO A 176 -8.86 14.43 27.90
C PRO A 176 -8.54 15.86 28.39
#